data_b09a5906a31e6a3b92bdc324a746bbed
#
_entry.id   b09a5906a31e6a3b92bdc324a746bbed
#
_cell.length_a   1.000
_cell.length_b   1.000
_cell.length_c   1.000
_cell.angle_alpha   90.00
_cell.angle_beta   90.00
_cell.angle_gamma   90.00
#
_symmetry.space_group_name_H-M   'P 1'
#
loop_
_entity.id
_entity.type
_entity.pdbx_description
1 polymer ?
#
loop_
_entity_poly.entity_id
_entity_poly.type
_entity_poly.pdbx_seq_one_letter_code
_entity_poly.pdbx_strand_id
1 'polypeptide(L)'
;CCRAGARPDLEENIMNKITRRSFLAVCGTVAAAAALTACGGSASSASTTASSVASAASSTAEKAAGTLSGNVATGGSTSMKNVIAALTEGFAEVEPGVTVSYDPTGSGAGITGATDKTLDIGLSSRALKDDEKNDVDGTTVALDGIAIIVNKDSKVADLTVDQLKQMFTGEITNWSEVGGDDGEIVLIGREAGSGTRDGFESIVDVKDSCKYAQEL
;
A
#
# COMPACT_ATOMS: atom_id res chain seq x y z
N CYS A 1 -40.16 19.80 -15.30
CA CYS A 1 -40.41 18.58 -14.54
C CYS A 1 -39.50 17.46 -15.08
N CYS A 2 -38.28 17.27 -14.55
CA CYS A 2 -37.58 16.00 -14.60
C CYS A 2 -36.67 15.96 -13.37
N ARG A 3 -37.04 15.08 -12.47
CA ARG A 3 -36.44 14.81 -11.18
C ARG A 3 -35.19 13.91 -11.42
N ALA A 4 -34.01 14.40 -11.17
CA ALA A 4 -32.81 13.59 -11.10
C ALA A 4 -32.86 12.76 -9.83
N GLY A 5 -32.92 11.43 -9.99
CA GLY A 5 -32.87 10.48 -8.90
C GLY A 5 -31.40 10.33 -8.45
N ALA A 6 -31.14 10.73 -7.23
CA ALA A 6 -29.95 10.36 -6.50
C ALA A 6 -29.92 8.83 -6.32
N ARG A 7 -28.80 8.19 -6.56
CA ARG A 7 -28.50 6.83 -6.09
C ARG A 7 -27.61 6.97 -4.86
N PRO A 8 -28.14 6.77 -3.66
CA PRO A 8 -27.33 6.43 -2.51
C PRO A 8 -27.11 4.91 -2.50
N ASP A 9 -26.12 4.41 -1.77
CA ASP A 9 -25.95 3.03 -1.32
C ASP A 9 -24.99 2.10 -2.07
N LEU A 10 -23.80 2.56 -2.41
CA LEU A 10 -22.71 1.62 -2.74
C LEU A 10 -21.39 1.84 -1.97
N GLU A 11 -21.26 2.88 -1.18
CA GLU A 11 -20.02 3.16 -0.43
C GLU A 11 -20.04 2.78 1.05
N GLU A 12 -21.19 2.48 1.63
CA GLU A 12 -21.29 2.19 3.08
C GLU A 12 -21.02 0.73 3.48
N ASN A 13 -20.77 -0.17 2.53
CA ASN A 13 -20.69 -1.61 2.83
C ASN A 13 -19.26 -2.20 2.80
N ILE A 14 -18.22 -1.40 2.68
CA ILE A 14 -16.81 -1.90 2.64
C ILE A 14 -16.09 -1.71 3.97
N MET A 15 -16.63 -0.98 4.94
CA MET A 15 -16.03 -0.84 6.27
C MET A 15 -16.60 -1.82 7.30
N ASN A 16 -16.69 -3.08 6.96
CA ASN A 16 -16.87 -4.10 7.99
C ASN A 16 -15.53 -4.42 8.63
N LYS A 17 -15.39 -3.98 9.87
CA LYS A 17 -14.23 -4.14 10.75
C LYS A 17 -13.68 -5.57 10.70
N ILE A 18 -12.60 -5.78 9.97
CA ILE A 18 -11.79 -6.99 10.08
C ILE A 18 -11.05 -6.90 11.42
N THR A 19 -11.62 -7.47 12.44
CA THR A 19 -10.98 -7.60 13.75
C THR A 19 -9.90 -8.69 13.67
N ARG A 20 -8.78 -8.51 14.38
CA ARG A 20 -7.68 -9.50 14.48
C ARG A 20 -8.16 -10.93 14.79
N ARG A 21 -9.32 -11.08 15.39
CA ARG A 21 -9.97 -12.37 15.66
C ARG A 21 -10.52 -13.06 14.41
N SER A 22 -10.98 -12.31 13.42
CA SER A 22 -11.51 -12.89 12.16
C SER A 22 -10.40 -13.40 11.26
N PHE A 23 -9.20 -12.79 11.32
CA PHE A 23 -8.05 -13.24 10.55
C PHE A 23 -7.51 -14.61 11.03
N LEU A 24 -7.53 -14.85 12.34
CA LEU A 24 -7.09 -16.13 12.93
C LEU A 24 -8.09 -17.26 12.70
N ALA A 25 -9.38 -16.98 12.48
CA ALA A 25 -10.39 -17.99 12.21
C ALA A 25 -10.34 -18.55 10.78
N VAL A 26 -9.84 -17.78 9.82
CA VAL A 26 -9.72 -18.23 8.41
C VAL A 26 -8.48 -19.11 8.21
N CYS A 27 -7.40 -18.85 8.94
CA CYS A 27 -6.20 -19.70 8.88
C CYS A 27 -6.31 -21.05 9.62
N GLY A 28 -7.30 -21.19 10.49
CA GLY A 28 -7.49 -22.42 11.32
C GLY A 28 -8.20 -23.58 10.63
N THR A 29 -8.85 -23.38 9.49
CA THR A 29 -9.69 -24.40 8.85
C THR A 29 -9.00 -25.24 7.79
N VAL A 30 -7.77 -24.93 7.40
CA VAL A 30 -7.02 -25.70 6.39
C VAL A 30 -6.13 -26.79 7.01
N ALA A 31 -5.84 -26.71 8.32
CA ALA A 31 -4.96 -27.66 9.01
C ALA A 31 -5.66 -28.90 9.62
N ALA A 32 -7.01 -29.02 9.55
CA ALA A 32 -7.76 -30.07 10.20
C ALA A 32 -8.18 -31.26 9.31
N ALA A 33 -7.80 -31.26 8.00
CA ALA A 33 -8.20 -32.33 7.07
C ALA A 33 -7.12 -33.42 6.83
N ALA A 34 -5.97 -33.38 7.52
CA ALA A 34 -4.86 -34.32 7.28
C ALA A 34 -4.59 -35.33 8.39
N ALA A 35 -5.45 -35.47 9.39
CA ALA A 35 -5.17 -36.29 10.59
C ALA A 35 -6.19 -37.40 10.90
N LEU A 36 -6.88 -37.99 9.90
CA LEU A 36 -7.82 -39.11 10.13
C LEU A 36 -7.69 -40.21 9.07
N THR A 37 -6.48 -40.76 8.86
CA THR A 37 -6.35 -42.11 8.28
C THR A 37 -5.06 -42.79 8.76
N ALA A 38 -5.05 -43.20 10.01
CA ALA A 38 -4.10 -44.21 10.49
C ALA A 38 -4.74 -45.02 11.61
N CYS A 39 -5.52 -46.04 11.29
CA CYS A 39 -5.62 -47.28 12.06
C CYS A 39 -6.37 -48.37 11.28
N GLY A 40 -5.69 -49.44 10.95
CA GLY A 40 -6.26 -50.78 10.87
C GLY A 40 -6.56 -51.35 9.51
N GLY A 41 -5.75 -52.31 9.06
CA GLY A 41 -6.23 -53.43 8.23
C GLY A 41 -5.61 -53.60 6.86
N SER A 42 -4.59 -54.45 6.83
CA SER A 42 -4.17 -55.40 5.77
C SER A 42 -4.49 -55.16 4.29
N ALA A 43 -3.43 -55.18 3.54
CA ALA A 43 -3.22 -55.78 2.22
C ALA A 43 -3.57 -55.01 0.97
N SER A 44 -2.52 -54.75 0.20
CA SER A 44 -2.40 -54.78 -1.26
C SER A 44 -3.11 -53.70 -2.07
N SER A 45 -2.24 -52.95 -2.79
CA SER A 45 -2.54 -52.28 -4.04
C SER A 45 -3.22 -50.90 -3.99
N ALA A 46 -2.53 -49.88 -3.38
CA ALA A 46 -2.91 -48.49 -3.62
C ALA A 46 -1.71 -47.51 -3.55
N SER A 47 -0.54 -47.99 -3.89
CA SER A 47 0.71 -47.22 -3.75
C SER A 47 1.21 -46.51 -5.02
N THR A 48 0.48 -46.56 -6.14
CA THR A 48 0.95 -46.05 -7.43
C THR A 48 0.25 -44.78 -7.91
N THR A 49 -0.86 -44.37 -7.31
CA THR A 49 -1.60 -43.19 -7.79
C THR A 49 -1.29 -41.89 -7.05
N ALA A 50 -0.83 -41.95 -5.80
CA ALA A 50 -0.49 -40.77 -5.03
C ALA A 50 0.89 -40.17 -5.41
N SER A 51 1.81 -41.02 -5.89
CA SER A 51 3.17 -40.59 -6.30
C SER A 51 3.19 -39.85 -7.64
N SER A 52 2.26 -40.13 -8.53
CA SER A 52 2.20 -39.50 -9.86
C SER A 52 1.58 -38.08 -9.82
N VAL A 53 0.69 -37.80 -8.87
CA VAL A 53 0.06 -36.46 -8.76
C VAL A 53 1.02 -35.47 -8.08
N ALA A 54 1.79 -35.94 -7.10
CA ALA A 54 2.81 -35.09 -6.45
C ALA A 54 3.98 -34.75 -7.40
N SER A 55 4.40 -35.71 -8.24
CA SER A 55 5.42 -35.47 -9.27
C SER A 55 4.94 -34.54 -10.39
N ALA A 56 3.66 -34.58 -10.77
CA ALA A 56 3.12 -33.68 -11.79
C ALA A 56 2.98 -32.21 -11.30
N ALA A 57 2.64 -32.01 -10.00
CA ALA A 57 2.56 -30.68 -9.41
C ALA A 57 3.95 -30.06 -9.22
N SER A 58 4.96 -30.88 -8.83
CA SER A 58 6.35 -30.44 -8.70
C SER A 58 6.97 -30.10 -10.06
N SER A 59 6.68 -30.87 -11.10
CA SER A 59 7.25 -30.61 -12.43
C SER A 59 6.65 -29.41 -13.15
N THR A 60 5.40 -29.00 -12.80
CA THR A 60 4.81 -27.77 -13.34
C THR A 60 5.29 -26.51 -12.60
N ALA A 61 5.65 -26.59 -11.33
CA ALA A 61 6.24 -25.48 -10.59
C ALA A 61 7.71 -25.23 -11.01
N GLU A 62 8.50 -26.30 -11.23
CA GLU A 62 9.89 -26.17 -11.72
C GLU A 62 9.98 -25.63 -13.16
N LYS A 63 8.95 -25.85 -13.99
CA LYS A 63 8.96 -25.41 -15.39
C LYS A 63 8.58 -23.92 -15.55
N ALA A 64 8.02 -23.28 -14.54
CA ALA A 64 7.65 -21.87 -14.55
C ALA A 64 8.72 -20.94 -13.98
N ALA A 65 9.69 -21.47 -13.23
CA ALA A 65 10.73 -20.68 -12.58
C ALA A 65 11.92 -20.45 -13.53
N GLY A 66 12.27 -19.20 -13.78
CA GLY A 66 13.56 -18.83 -14.36
C GLY A 66 13.66 -18.85 -15.88
N THR A 67 12.61 -18.46 -16.59
CA THR A 67 12.69 -18.31 -18.06
C THR A 67 13.09 -16.89 -18.48
N LEU A 68 12.91 -15.89 -17.61
CA LEU A 68 13.20 -14.50 -17.89
C LEU A 68 14.60 -14.12 -17.41
N SER A 69 15.21 -13.18 -18.10
CA SER A 69 16.47 -12.59 -17.69
C SER A 69 16.53 -11.12 -18.11
N GLY A 70 17.15 -10.30 -17.31
CA GLY A 70 17.29 -8.88 -17.59
C GLY A 70 17.32 -8.03 -16.32
N ASN A 71 17.19 -6.72 -16.52
CA ASN A 71 17.12 -5.77 -15.42
C ASN A 71 15.84 -4.96 -15.55
N VAL A 72 15.15 -4.73 -14.42
CA VAL A 72 13.97 -3.88 -14.30
C VAL A 72 14.34 -2.70 -13.41
N ALA A 73 14.36 -1.51 -13.99
CA ALA A 73 14.63 -0.27 -13.26
C ALA A 73 13.33 0.26 -12.65
N THR A 74 13.27 0.34 -11.33
CA THR A 74 12.12 0.91 -10.63
C THR A 74 12.57 2.07 -9.75
N GLY A 75 11.67 3.03 -9.52
CA GLY A 75 11.97 4.17 -8.66
C GLY A 75 10.72 4.97 -8.31
N GLY A 76 10.86 5.86 -7.35
CA GLY A 76 9.78 6.75 -6.93
C GLY A 76 9.48 6.70 -5.44
N SER A 77 8.24 6.46 -5.09
CA SER A 77 7.72 6.59 -3.73
C SER A 77 8.61 5.99 -2.65
N THR A 78 9.10 6.82 -1.74
CA THR A 78 9.90 6.42 -0.57
C THR A 78 9.11 5.56 0.42
N SER A 79 7.79 5.76 0.49
CA SER A 79 6.90 4.98 1.36
C SER A 79 6.78 3.51 0.95
N MET A 80 7.00 3.21 -0.33
CA MET A 80 6.92 1.84 -0.86
C MET A 80 8.19 1.01 -0.66
N LYS A 81 9.25 1.57 -0.08
CA LYS A 81 10.55 0.91 0.06
C LYS A 81 10.46 -0.52 0.61
N ASN A 82 9.73 -0.72 1.71
CA ASN A 82 9.65 -2.03 2.35
C ASN A 82 8.80 -3.01 1.52
N VAL A 83 7.75 -2.52 0.86
CA VAL A 83 6.89 -3.33 -0.01
C VAL A 83 7.68 -3.79 -1.23
N ILE A 84 8.41 -2.89 -1.87
CA ILE A 84 9.22 -3.22 -3.06
C ILE A 84 10.36 -4.17 -2.69
N ALA A 85 11.00 -3.99 -1.54
CA ALA A 85 12.03 -4.95 -1.09
C ALA A 85 11.47 -6.37 -0.97
N ALA A 86 10.32 -6.53 -0.31
CA ALA A 86 9.67 -7.84 -0.16
C ALA A 86 9.19 -8.42 -1.51
N LEU A 87 8.66 -7.59 -2.41
CA LEU A 87 8.25 -8.03 -3.74
C LEU A 87 9.44 -8.46 -4.59
N THR A 88 10.55 -7.72 -4.54
CA THR A 88 11.79 -8.05 -5.26
C THR A 88 12.38 -9.37 -4.76
N GLU A 89 12.39 -9.60 -3.44
CA GLU A 89 12.85 -10.86 -2.85
C GLU A 89 11.98 -12.04 -3.32
N GLY A 90 10.65 -11.92 -3.22
CA GLY A 90 9.74 -12.96 -3.70
C GLY A 90 9.79 -13.17 -5.22
N PHE A 91 10.01 -12.12 -5.99
CA PHE A 91 10.14 -12.23 -7.45
C PHE A 91 11.44 -12.94 -7.85
N ALA A 92 12.54 -12.71 -7.14
CA ALA A 92 13.80 -13.40 -7.39
C ALA A 92 13.74 -14.93 -7.16
N GLU A 93 12.82 -15.41 -6.31
CA GLU A 93 12.57 -16.84 -6.15
C GLU A 93 11.89 -17.46 -7.38
N VAL A 94 11.06 -16.67 -8.07
CA VAL A 94 10.29 -17.12 -9.26
C VAL A 94 11.11 -16.93 -10.54
N GLU A 95 11.79 -15.79 -10.67
CA GLU A 95 12.57 -15.41 -11.86
C GLU A 95 14.01 -14.99 -11.46
N PRO A 96 14.86 -15.94 -11.09
CA PRO A 96 16.21 -15.66 -10.57
C PRO A 96 17.15 -15.02 -11.61
N GLY A 97 16.78 -15.02 -12.88
CA GLY A 97 17.52 -14.36 -13.97
C GLY A 97 17.21 -12.86 -14.10
N VAL A 98 16.22 -12.34 -13.35
CA VAL A 98 15.83 -10.93 -13.40
C VAL A 98 16.35 -10.18 -12.17
N THR A 99 17.02 -9.06 -12.42
CA THR A 99 17.45 -8.13 -11.36
C THR A 99 16.50 -6.94 -11.32
N VAL A 100 15.96 -6.60 -10.14
CA VAL A 100 15.13 -5.42 -9.94
C VAL A 100 15.93 -4.38 -9.14
N SER A 101 16.10 -3.19 -9.70
CA SER A 101 16.69 -2.05 -8.99
C SER A 101 15.58 -1.11 -8.50
N TYR A 102 15.78 -0.47 -7.35
CA TYR A 102 14.84 0.49 -6.79
C TYR A 102 15.56 1.74 -6.28
N ASP A 103 15.10 2.91 -6.74
CA ASP A 103 15.61 4.21 -6.32
C ASP A 103 14.49 5.03 -5.64
N PRO A 104 14.59 5.32 -4.32
CA PRO A 104 13.59 6.04 -3.55
C PRO A 104 13.68 7.56 -3.75
N THR A 105 13.23 8.07 -4.87
CA THR A 105 13.34 9.49 -5.27
C THR A 105 12.06 10.32 -5.07
N GLY A 106 10.99 9.69 -4.53
CA GLY A 106 9.68 10.30 -4.35
C GLY A 106 8.72 10.00 -5.50
N SER A 107 7.40 10.04 -5.22
CA SER A 107 6.36 9.64 -6.18
C SER A 107 6.37 10.48 -7.46
N GLY A 108 6.62 11.79 -7.35
CA GLY A 108 6.70 12.67 -8.51
C GLY A 108 7.81 12.27 -9.47
N ALA A 109 9.01 12.02 -8.95
CA ALA A 109 10.16 11.57 -9.74
C ALA A 109 9.92 10.17 -10.36
N GLY A 110 9.23 9.27 -9.63
CA GLY A 110 8.86 7.96 -10.15
C GLY A 110 7.92 8.04 -11.35
N ILE A 111 6.89 8.90 -11.28
CA ILE A 111 5.96 9.12 -12.39
C ILE A 111 6.68 9.74 -13.58
N THR A 112 7.47 10.79 -13.35
CA THR A 112 8.27 11.42 -14.42
C THR A 112 9.23 10.42 -15.07
N GLY A 113 9.93 9.60 -14.27
CA GLY A 113 10.85 8.59 -14.79
C GLY A 113 10.17 7.51 -15.65
N ALA A 114 8.95 7.13 -15.31
CA ALA A 114 8.14 6.22 -16.14
C ALA A 114 7.67 6.90 -17.44
N THR A 115 7.24 8.16 -17.36
CA THR A 115 6.86 8.97 -18.54
C THR A 115 8.02 9.11 -19.51
N ASP A 116 9.20 9.45 -19.01
CA ASP A 116 10.43 9.67 -19.79
C ASP A 116 11.12 8.36 -20.19
N LYS A 117 10.59 7.20 -19.75
CA LYS A 117 11.15 5.87 -19.98
C LYS A 117 12.57 5.69 -19.45
N THR A 118 12.94 6.45 -18.43
CA THR A 118 14.18 6.24 -17.67
C THR A 118 14.01 5.19 -16.57
N LEU A 119 12.78 4.91 -16.18
CA LEU A 119 12.35 3.80 -15.33
C LEU A 119 11.39 2.90 -16.12
N ASP A 120 11.50 1.60 -15.91
CA ASP A 120 10.54 0.62 -16.44
C ASP A 120 9.23 0.66 -15.66
N ILE A 121 9.33 0.90 -14.33
CA ILE A 121 8.18 1.00 -13.43
C ILE A 121 8.38 2.20 -12.49
N GLY A 122 7.47 3.17 -12.58
CA GLY A 122 7.36 4.25 -11.61
C GLY A 122 6.51 3.85 -10.41
N LEU A 123 6.95 4.19 -9.21
CA LEU A 123 6.27 3.87 -7.96
C LEU A 123 5.66 5.12 -7.35
N SER A 124 4.38 5.06 -7.01
CA SER A 124 3.64 6.19 -6.45
C SER A 124 2.80 5.79 -5.25
N SER A 125 2.80 6.60 -4.19
CA SER A 125 1.91 6.51 -3.04
C SER A 125 0.74 7.51 -3.11
N ARG A 126 0.46 8.05 -4.30
CA ARG A 126 -0.73 8.84 -4.60
C ARG A 126 -1.35 8.41 -5.93
N ALA A 127 -2.59 8.78 -6.16
CA ALA A 127 -3.21 8.63 -7.47
C ALA A 127 -2.48 9.48 -8.53
N LEU A 128 -2.53 9.03 -9.78
CA LEU A 128 -2.08 9.83 -10.93
C LEU A 128 -2.99 11.05 -11.09
N LYS A 129 -2.39 12.20 -11.40
CA LYS A 129 -3.13 13.40 -11.82
C LYS A 129 -3.71 13.19 -13.22
N ASP A 130 -4.67 14.02 -13.61
CA ASP A 130 -5.36 13.83 -14.90
C ASP A 130 -4.45 14.04 -16.11
N ASP A 131 -3.46 14.90 -16.00
CA ASP A 131 -2.43 15.10 -17.00
C ASP A 131 -1.48 13.90 -17.09
N GLU A 132 -1.10 13.31 -15.96
CA GLU A 132 -0.20 12.14 -15.89
C GLU A 132 -0.82 10.87 -16.48
N LYS A 133 -2.16 10.70 -16.39
CA LYS A 133 -2.89 9.56 -16.94
C LYS A 133 -2.83 9.43 -18.47
N ASN A 134 -2.42 10.48 -19.16
CA ASN A 134 -2.26 10.46 -20.61
C ASN A 134 -0.95 9.78 -21.03
N ASP A 135 0.04 9.75 -20.14
CA ASP A 135 1.39 9.34 -20.45
C ASP A 135 1.77 7.99 -19.84
N VAL A 136 1.13 7.62 -18.73
CA VAL A 136 1.41 6.37 -18.02
C VAL A 136 0.13 5.68 -17.54
N ASP A 137 0.14 4.36 -17.52
CA ASP A 137 -0.93 3.54 -16.95
C ASP A 137 -0.68 3.27 -15.46
N GLY A 138 -1.67 3.55 -14.63
CA GLY A 138 -1.60 3.32 -13.18
C GLY A 138 -2.24 1.99 -12.77
N THR A 139 -1.47 1.13 -12.11
CA THR A 139 -1.98 -0.11 -11.48
C THR A 139 -1.97 0.05 -9.97
N THR A 140 -3.15 -0.02 -9.34
CA THR A 140 -3.28 0.01 -7.88
C THR A 140 -2.87 -1.34 -7.29
N VAL A 141 -1.81 -1.36 -6.50
CA VAL A 141 -1.28 -2.58 -5.86
C VAL A 141 -1.76 -2.76 -4.42
N ALA A 142 -2.09 -1.65 -3.72
CA ALA A 142 -2.62 -1.65 -2.36
C ALA A 142 -3.35 -0.34 -2.07
N LEU A 143 -4.18 -0.34 -1.03
CA LEU A 143 -4.73 0.87 -0.43
C LEU A 143 -3.93 1.20 0.81
N ASP A 144 -3.59 2.48 0.97
CA ASP A 144 -2.83 2.99 2.10
C ASP A 144 -3.61 4.09 2.81
N GLY A 145 -3.28 4.36 4.08
CA GLY A 145 -3.87 5.41 4.89
C GLY A 145 -2.81 6.40 5.37
N ILE A 146 -3.11 7.68 5.27
CA ILE A 146 -2.24 8.74 5.79
C ILE A 146 -2.68 9.09 7.21
N ALA A 147 -1.77 8.94 8.17
CA ALA A 147 -2.00 9.29 9.57
C ALA A 147 -1.22 10.56 9.94
N ILE A 148 -1.90 11.45 10.63
CA ILE A 148 -1.27 12.61 11.26
C ILE A 148 -0.85 12.18 12.67
N ILE A 149 0.41 12.36 12.97
CA ILE A 149 0.97 12.02 14.28
C ILE A 149 1.23 13.27 15.10
N VAL A 150 0.98 13.17 16.39
CA VAL A 150 1.26 14.20 17.37
C VAL A 150 2.10 13.60 18.51
N ASN A 151 2.65 14.45 19.37
CA ASN A 151 3.36 13.96 20.56
C ASN A 151 2.42 13.10 21.41
N LYS A 152 2.95 12.01 21.97
CA LYS A 152 2.20 11.05 22.81
C LYS A 152 1.57 11.69 24.07
N ASP A 153 2.11 12.83 24.52
CA ASP A 153 1.62 13.55 25.68
C ASP A 153 0.60 14.64 25.30
N SER A 154 0.26 14.77 24.01
CA SER A 154 -0.79 15.69 23.54
C SER A 154 -2.15 15.32 24.14
N LYS A 155 -2.90 16.33 24.57
CA LYS A 155 -4.27 16.18 25.07
C LYS A 155 -5.32 16.26 23.96
N VAL A 156 -4.92 16.58 22.74
CA VAL A 156 -5.82 16.60 21.58
C VAL A 156 -6.21 15.18 21.25
N ALA A 157 -7.51 14.88 21.36
CA ALA A 157 -8.03 13.54 21.13
C ALA A 157 -8.49 13.33 19.69
N ASP A 158 -8.98 14.38 19.05
CA ASP A 158 -9.51 14.33 17.68
C ASP A 158 -9.41 15.73 17.04
N LEU A 159 -9.31 15.74 15.71
CA LEU A 159 -9.28 16.96 14.90
C LEU A 159 -10.15 16.77 13.66
N THR A 160 -10.92 17.76 13.34
CA THR A 160 -11.68 17.78 12.08
C THR A 160 -10.75 18.14 10.91
N VAL A 161 -11.14 17.77 9.69
CA VAL A 161 -10.40 18.13 8.47
C VAL A 161 -10.28 19.64 8.32
N ASP A 162 -11.32 20.40 8.69
CA ASP A 162 -11.27 21.87 8.65
C ASP A 162 -10.27 22.44 9.65
N GLN A 163 -10.18 21.88 10.87
CA GLN A 163 -9.14 22.28 11.83
C GLN A 163 -7.74 21.98 11.33
N LEU A 164 -7.55 20.81 10.71
CA LEU A 164 -6.27 20.46 10.06
C LEU A 164 -5.92 21.46 8.97
N LYS A 165 -6.89 21.82 8.12
CA LYS A 165 -6.70 22.85 7.09
C LYS A 165 -6.24 24.16 7.69
N GLN A 166 -6.93 24.65 8.72
CA GLN A 166 -6.59 25.89 9.40
C GLN A 166 -5.22 25.84 10.10
N MET A 167 -4.86 24.70 10.68
CA MET A 167 -3.52 24.50 11.28
C MET A 167 -2.44 24.57 10.21
N PHE A 168 -2.60 23.80 9.11
CA PHE A 168 -1.57 23.71 8.08
C PHE A 168 -1.45 24.98 7.22
N THR A 169 -2.51 25.80 7.12
CA THR A 169 -2.45 27.14 6.51
C THR A 169 -1.97 28.22 7.46
N GLY A 170 -1.82 27.90 8.77
CA GLY A 170 -1.34 28.81 9.81
C GLY A 170 -2.41 29.79 10.29
N GLU A 171 -3.69 29.46 10.15
CA GLU A 171 -4.81 30.20 10.76
C GLU A 171 -4.94 29.84 12.24
N ILE A 172 -4.74 28.57 12.59
CA ILE A 172 -4.63 28.06 13.97
C ILE A 172 -3.15 27.80 14.23
N THR A 173 -2.59 28.44 15.23
CA THR A 173 -1.16 28.38 15.55
C THR A 173 -0.86 27.90 16.98
N ASN A 174 -1.88 27.74 17.81
CA ASN A 174 -1.75 27.31 19.20
C ASN A 174 -2.62 26.08 19.47
N TRP A 175 -2.07 25.09 20.16
CA TRP A 175 -2.79 23.87 20.52
C TRP A 175 -4.03 24.11 21.38
N SER A 176 -4.05 25.20 22.18
CA SER A 176 -5.23 25.56 22.99
C SER A 176 -6.47 25.87 22.15
N GLU A 177 -6.31 26.27 20.90
CA GLU A 177 -7.41 26.56 19.98
C GLU A 177 -8.15 25.30 19.53
N VAL A 178 -7.50 24.14 19.68
CA VAL A 178 -8.05 22.83 19.28
C VAL A 178 -8.18 21.87 20.47
N GLY A 179 -8.22 22.39 21.69
CA GLY A 179 -8.46 21.60 22.91
C GLY A 179 -7.20 20.98 23.53
N GLY A 180 -6.04 21.38 23.09
CA GLY A 180 -4.75 21.02 23.70
C GLY A 180 -4.30 21.99 24.79
N ASP A 181 -3.12 21.77 25.31
CA ASP A 181 -2.46 22.69 26.23
C ASP A 181 -1.97 23.93 25.46
N ASP A 182 -1.76 25.05 26.19
CA ASP A 182 -1.16 26.25 25.63
C ASP A 182 0.26 25.97 25.11
N GLY A 183 0.45 26.18 23.80
CA GLY A 183 1.72 25.92 23.13
C GLY A 183 1.62 26.12 21.63
N GLU A 184 2.71 26.56 21.03
CA GLU A 184 2.81 26.77 19.60
C GLU A 184 2.73 25.44 18.82
N ILE A 185 2.02 25.46 17.70
CA ILE A 185 1.96 24.34 16.76
C ILE A 185 3.16 24.43 15.83
N VAL A 186 4.00 23.40 15.84
CA VAL A 186 5.12 23.24 14.91
C VAL A 186 4.77 22.20 13.87
N LEU A 187 4.61 22.63 12.63
CA LEU A 187 4.24 21.75 11.52
C LEU A 187 5.48 21.12 10.88
N ILE A 188 5.50 19.81 10.85
CA ILE A 188 6.57 19.03 10.22
C ILE A 188 5.97 18.28 9.03
N GLY A 189 6.51 18.50 7.85
CA GLY A 189 6.09 17.85 6.62
C GLY A 189 7.10 16.84 6.10
N ARG A 190 6.67 16.07 5.12
CA ARG A 190 7.55 15.25 4.30
C ARG A 190 8.23 16.12 3.24
N GLU A 191 9.30 15.59 2.68
CA GLU A 191 10.08 16.19 1.59
C GLU A 191 9.21 16.55 0.36
N ALA A 192 9.65 17.53 -0.41
CA ALA A 192 9.02 17.88 -1.68
C ALA A 192 9.04 16.68 -2.64
N GLY A 193 7.93 16.43 -3.33
CA GLY A 193 7.75 15.27 -4.21
C GLY A 193 7.35 13.98 -3.50
N SER A 194 7.17 14.01 -2.18
CA SER A 194 6.59 12.88 -1.43
C SER A 194 5.13 12.67 -1.82
N GLY A 195 4.80 11.47 -2.28
CA GLY A 195 3.41 11.12 -2.60
C GLY A 195 2.49 11.11 -1.39
N THR A 196 3.02 10.82 -0.19
CA THR A 196 2.27 10.91 1.07
C THR A 196 1.92 12.36 1.40
N ARG A 197 2.87 13.29 1.21
CA ARG A 197 2.61 14.73 1.35
C ARG A 197 1.59 15.23 0.33
N ASP A 198 1.79 14.90 -0.95
CA ASP A 198 0.86 15.27 -2.02
C ASP A 198 -0.55 14.72 -1.76
N GLY A 199 -0.65 13.48 -1.28
CA GLY A 199 -1.92 12.86 -0.90
C GLY A 199 -2.60 13.58 0.25
N PHE A 200 -1.87 13.88 1.32
CA PHE A 200 -2.36 14.65 2.45
C PHE A 200 -2.86 16.04 2.02
N GLU A 201 -2.03 16.79 1.32
CA GLU A 201 -2.35 18.16 0.86
C GLU A 201 -3.59 18.18 -0.06
N SER A 202 -3.77 17.12 -0.84
CA SER A 202 -4.96 16.97 -1.70
C SER A 202 -6.22 16.63 -0.91
N ILE A 203 -6.13 15.73 0.08
CA ILE A 203 -7.29 15.30 0.90
C ILE A 203 -7.78 16.45 1.79
N VAL A 204 -6.85 17.19 2.37
CA VAL A 204 -7.16 18.32 3.28
C VAL A 204 -7.42 19.62 2.50
N ASP A 205 -7.18 19.63 1.17
CA ASP A 205 -7.33 20.80 0.31
C ASP A 205 -6.45 21.99 0.77
N VAL A 206 -5.15 21.70 0.97
CA VAL A 206 -4.13 22.68 1.40
C VAL A 206 -2.93 22.73 0.46
N LYS A 207 -3.09 22.26 -0.77
CA LYS A 207 -1.99 22.19 -1.73
C LYS A 207 -1.32 23.54 -1.91
N ASP A 208 0.00 23.54 -1.87
CA ASP A 208 0.88 24.71 -2.01
C ASP A 208 0.64 25.82 -0.96
N SER A 209 -0.16 25.57 0.09
CA SER A 209 -0.49 26.55 1.15
C SER A 209 0.02 26.15 2.54
N CYS A 210 0.60 24.96 2.69
CA CYS A 210 1.12 24.49 3.95
C CYS A 210 2.32 25.30 4.42
N LYS A 211 2.29 25.66 5.73
CA LYS A 211 3.37 26.42 6.39
C LYS A 211 4.22 25.48 7.24
N TYR A 212 4.92 24.56 6.61
CA TYR A 212 5.84 23.68 7.32
C TYR A 212 7.00 24.45 7.92
N ALA A 213 7.28 24.20 9.21
CA ALA A 213 8.47 24.71 9.88
C ALA A 213 9.71 23.86 9.54
N GLN A 214 9.49 22.57 9.23
CA GLN A 214 10.56 21.64 8.88
C GLN A 214 10.03 20.58 7.90
N GLU A 215 10.88 20.14 6.99
CA GLU A 215 10.67 18.99 6.10
C GLU A 215 11.65 17.86 6.46
N LEU A 216 11.17 16.59 6.38
CA LEU A 216 11.93 15.37 6.71
C LEU A 216 12.15 14.52 5.48
#